data_1fea4193ac5928da48da29aebc1cdc31
#
_entry.id   1fea4193ac5928da48da29aebc1cdc31
#
_cell.length_a   1.000
_cell.length_b   1.000
_cell.length_c   1.000
_cell.angle_alpha   90.00
_cell.angle_beta   90.00
_cell.angle_gamma   90.00
#
_symmetry.space_group_name_H-M   'P 1'
#
loop_
_entity.id
_entity.type
_entity.pdbx_description
1 polymer ?
#
loop_
_entity_poly.entity_id
_entity_poly.type
_entity_poly.pdbx_seq_one_letter_code
_entity_poly.pdbx_strand_id
1 'polypeptide(L)'
;MGLAKCASGAHNSLMASETGGNQSVERAASVLNAFSLGRPTLRVSDVAAQVGLGVSTTSRLLATLESAGLVRRDPISQLYELGSAVLTLAGVALNNDPIYRQARPAAQQLAWELGLGVNVSVRRGAELFYLLNVEGQLAQKSYSLMGQRNPLHATAMGKSLLLGTTAGERAELLGPDPLESFTTRTITTHEALEAELSAVAERGYSTEVEELALGRACIAAPIKDHTGEVIAAISLSGALSTIALDEREAKLGRMIVEAADAVGVGLGYLGPVHTPSRVVS
;
A
#
# COMPACT_ATOMS: atom_id res chain seq x y z
N MET A 1 -15.09 -18.23 9.26
CA MET A 1 -14.91 -18.68 7.87
C MET A 1 -15.60 -17.63 7.00
N GLY A 2 -14.87 -16.61 6.60
CA GLY A 2 -15.36 -15.47 5.83
C GLY A 2 -14.15 -14.77 5.23
N LEU A 3 -13.72 -15.24 4.05
CA LEU A 3 -12.73 -14.56 3.23
C LEU A 3 -13.35 -13.22 2.77
N ALA A 4 -12.87 -12.12 3.28
CA ALA A 4 -13.22 -10.81 2.75
C ALA A 4 -12.86 -10.80 1.26
N LYS A 5 -13.87 -10.63 0.40
CA LYS A 5 -13.70 -10.32 -1.01
C LYS A 5 -13.02 -8.95 -1.07
N CYS A 6 -11.71 -8.92 -1.24
CA CYS A 6 -11.05 -7.75 -1.79
C CYS A 6 -11.64 -7.54 -3.18
N ALA A 7 -12.39 -6.47 -3.34
CA ALA A 7 -12.94 -6.06 -4.61
C ALA A 7 -11.79 -5.68 -5.55
N SER A 8 -11.41 -6.60 -6.44
CA SER A 8 -10.55 -6.31 -7.58
C SER A 8 -11.41 -5.66 -8.67
N GLY A 9 -11.69 -4.40 -8.51
CA GLY A 9 -12.47 -3.60 -9.44
C GLY A 9 -11.88 -2.21 -9.65
N ALA A 10 -10.56 -2.08 -9.67
CA ALA A 10 -9.96 -0.85 -10.15
C ALA A 10 -9.87 -0.93 -11.67
N HIS A 11 -10.79 -0.24 -12.34
CA HIS A 11 -10.69 0.07 -13.75
C HIS A 11 -9.38 0.81 -13.99
N ASN A 12 -8.48 0.13 -14.70
CA ASN A 12 -7.26 0.70 -15.25
C ASN A 12 -7.65 1.61 -16.42
N SER A 13 -8.19 2.81 -16.12
CA SER A 13 -8.34 3.87 -17.10
C SER A 13 -6.98 4.54 -17.27
N LEU A 14 -6.08 3.83 -17.94
CA LEU A 14 -4.94 4.48 -18.58
C LEU A 14 -5.50 5.35 -19.70
N MET A 15 -5.55 6.65 -19.45
CA MET A 15 -5.79 7.67 -20.46
C MET A 15 -4.96 7.33 -21.69
N ALA A 16 -5.64 7.14 -22.80
CA ALA A 16 -5.02 7.08 -24.12
C ALA A 16 -4.35 8.44 -24.37
N SER A 17 -3.07 8.56 -24.07
CA SER A 17 -2.27 9.65 -24.60
C SER A 17 -1.99 9.34 -26.08
N GLU A 18 -2.42 10.24 -26.95
CA GLU A 18 -2.07 10.29 -28.37
C GLU A 18 -0.57 10.62 -28.57
N THR A 19 0.27 9.70 -28.13
CA THR A 19 1.69 9.67 -28.52
C THR A 19 1.97 8.21 -28.81
N GLY A 20 2.42 7.90 -30.04
CA GLY A 20 2.59 6.57 -30.61
C GLY A 20 3.36 5.58 -29.74
N GLY A 21 2.71 5.13 -28.68
CA GLY A 21 3.21 4.10 -27.77
C GLY A 21 3.42 2.80 -28.53
N ASN A 22 4.45 2.03 -28.16
CA ASN A 22 4.66 0.73 -28.76
C ASN A 22 3.60 -0.25 -28.23
N GLN A 23 2.54 -0.45 -29.01
CA GLN A 23 1.40 -1.32 -28.69
C GLN A 23 1.81 -2.72 -28.19
N SER A 24 2.96 -3.23 -28.67
CA SER A 24 3.47 -4.52 -28.21
C SER A 24 3.96 -4.49 -26.76
N VAL A 25 4.58 -3.37 -26.33
CA VAL A 25 5.03 -3.17 -24.95
C VAL A 25 3.83 -3.00 -24.02
N GLU A 26 2.83 -2.21 -24.43
CA GLU A 26 1.61 -2.01 -23.63
C GLU A 26 0.84 -3.33 -23.43
N ARG A 27 0.71 -4.12 -24.49
CA ARG A 27 0.10 -5.45 -24.42
C ARG A 27 0.89 -6.41 -23.54
N ALA A 28 2.21 -6.40 -23.60
CA ALA A 28 3.06 -7.21 -22.75
C ALA A 28 2.90 -6.81 -21.26
N ALA A 29 2.88 -5.51 -20.97
CA ALA A 29 2.61 -5.01 -19.63
C ALA A 29 1.21 -5.41 -19.12
N SER A 30 0.17 -5.32 -19.96
CA SER A 30 -1.18 -5.77 -19.63
C SER A 30 -1.22 -7.27 -19.30
N VAL A 31 -0.49 -8.10 -20.05
CA VAL A 31 -0.38 -9.54 -19.79
C VAL A 31 0.28 -9.82 -18.42
N LEU A 32 1.34 -9.09 -18.05
CA LEU A 32 1.97 -9.23 -16.73
C LEU A 32 1.02 -8.79 -15.61
N ASN A 33 0.27 -7.73 -15.81
CA ASN A 33 -0.71 -7.22 -14.85
C ASN A 33 -1.97 -8.11 -14.70
N ALA A 34 -2.15 -9.11 -15.55
CA ALA A 34 -3.23 -10.09 -15.40
C ALA A 34 -3.03 -11.01 -14.17
N PHE A 35 -1.78 -11.22 -13.76
CA PHE A 35 -1.45 -12.01 -12.57
C PHE A 35 -1.68 -11.20 -11.29
N SER A 36 -2.31 -11.81 -10.30
CA SER A 36 -2.60 -11.18 -9.01
C SER A 36 -2.52 -12.20 -7.88
N LEU A 37 -2.55 -11.74 -6.63
CA LEU A 37 -2.56 -12.63 -5.46
C LEU A 37 -3.74 -13.62 -5.47
N GLY A 38 -4.92 -13.16 -5.88
CA GLY A 38 -6.10 -14.02 -6.00
C GLY A 38 -6.04 -14.97 -7.21
N ARG A 39 -5.18 -14.68 -8.17
CA ARG A 39 -5.02 -15.45 -9.42
C ARG A 39 -3.53 -15.52 -9.82
N PRO A 40 -2.69 -16.22 -9.03
CA PRO A 40 -1.24 -16.27 -9.25
C PRO A 40 -0.85 -17.13 -10.47
N THR A 41 -1.73 -18.03 -10.90
CA THR A 41 -1.54 -18.90 -12.06
C THR A 41 -2.72 -18.79 -13.01
N LEU A 42 -2.46 -18.70 -14.32
CA LEU A 42 -3.48 -18.47 -15.34
C LEU A 42 -3.24 -19.33 -16.58
N ARG A 43 -4.34 -19.72 -17.27
CA ARG A 43 -4.29 -20.28 -18.62
C ARG A 43 -4.15 -19.14 -19.64
N VAL A 44 -3.64 -19.46 -20.82
CA VAL A 44 -3.61 -18.51 -21.96
C VAL A 44 -4.99 -17.91 -22.23
N SER A 45 -6.06 -18.71 -22.17
CA SER A 45 -7.44 -18.28 -22.37
C SER A 45 -7.89 -17.27 -21.32
N ASP A 46 -7.49 -17.46 -20.07
CA ASP A 46 -7.86 -16.59 -18.96
C ASP A 46 -7.17 -15.23 -19.08
N VAL A 47 -5.86 -15.24 -19.41
CA VAL A 47 -5.11 -14.01 -19.70
C VAL A 47 -5.72 -13.29 -20.90
N ALA A 48 -6.01 -14.01 -21.99
CA ALA A 48 -6.58 -13.43 -23.21
C ALA A 48 -7.92 -12.71 -22.93
N ALA A 49 -8.81 -13.37 -22.17
CA ALA A 49 -10.10 -12.80 -21.78
C ALA A 49 -9.93 -11.55 -20.91
N GLN A 50 -8.99 -11.58 -19.95
CA GLN A 50 -8.78 -10.48 -19.02
C GLN A 50 -8.18 -9.23 -19.68
N VAL A 51 -7.26 -9.43 -20.67
CA VAL A 51 -6.59 -8.31 -21.35
C VAL A 51 -7.28 -7.90 -22.66
N GLY A 52 -8.38 -8.56 -23.05
CA GLY A 52 -9.14 -8.26 -24.26
C GLY A 52 -8.40 -8.56 -25.56
N LEU A 53 -7.50 -9.56 -25.57
CA LEU A 53 -6.72 -9.97 -26.74
C LEU A 53 -7.15 -11.36 -27.24
N GLY A 54 -6.91 -11.61 -28.53
CA GLY A 54 -7.10 -12.95 -29.09
C GLY A 54 -6.11 -13.97 -28.49
N VAL A 55 -6.55 -15.21 -28.29
CA VAL A 55 -5.76 -16.31 -27.70
C VAL A 55 -4.41 -16.51 -28.41
N SER A 56 -4.37 -16.46 -29.73
CA SER A 56 -3.13 -16.61 -30.51
C SER A 56 -2.13 -15.47 -30.23
N THR A 57 -2.60 -14.22 -30.14
CA THR A 57 -1.76 -13.06 -29.79
C THR A 57 -1.23 -13.19 -28.38
N THR A 58 -2.09 -13.55 -27.43
CA THR A 58 -1.73 -13.74 -26.02
C THR A 58 -0.71 -14.88 -25.86
N SER A 59 -0.88 -15.99 -26.57
CA SER A 59 0.07 -17.10 -26.56
C SER A 59 1.46 -16.68 -27.04
N ARG A 60 1.55 -15.87 -28.11
CA ARG A 60 2.84 -15.35 -28.58
C ARG A 60 3.49 -14.37 -27.59
N LEU A 61 2.69 -13.50 -26.97
CA LEU A 61 3.20 -12.59 -25.93
C LEU A 61 3.73 -13.39 -24.74
N LEU A 62 2.97 -14.36 -24.24
CA LEU A 62 3.41 -15.22 -23.13
C LEU A 62 4.69 -15.98 -23.47
N ALA A 63 4.82 -16.53 -24.67
CA ALA A 63 6.06 -17.21 -25.09
C ALA A 63 7.27 -16.25 -25.13
N THR A 64 7.07 -15.01 -25.57
CA THR A 64 8.13 -13.98 -25.53
C THR A 64 8.49 -13.59 -24.10
N LEU A 65 7.49 -13.38 -23.23
CA LEU A 65 7.72 -13.09 -21.81
C LEU A 65 8.39 -14.25 -21.07
N GLU A 66 8.07 -15.49 -21.46
CA GLU A 66 8.71 -16.71 -20.93
C GLU A 66 10.18 -16.77 -21.34
N SER A 67 10.52 -16.48 -22.59
CA SER A 67 11.92 -16.42 -23.04
C SER A 67 12.72 -15.32 -22.35
N ALA A 68 12.06 -14.26 -21.87
CA ALA A 68 12.66 -13.19 -21.07
C ALA A 68 12.68 -13.52 -19.55
N GLY A 69 12.14 -14.65 -19.12
CA GLY A 69 12.05 -15.05 -17.72
C GLY A 69 11.04 -14.25 -16.89
N LEU A 70 10.20 -13.43 -17.52
CA LEU A 70 9.17 -12.60 -16.85
C LEU A 70 7.92 -13.41 -16.46
N VAL A 71 7.63 -14.47 -17.21
CA VAL A 71 6.68 -15.51 -16.85
C VAL A 71 7.36 -16.87 -16.96
N ARG A 72 6.78 -17.87 -16.33
CA ARG A 72 7.15 -19.28 -16.55
C ARG A 72 5.90 -20.10 -16.76
N ARG A 73 5.99 -21.20 -17.48
CA ARG A 73 4.92 -22.16 -17.66
C ARG A 73 5.23 -23.41 -16.87
N ASP A 74 4.30 -23.82 -16.02
CA ASP A 74 4.41 -25.08 -15.31
C ASP A 74 4.28 -26.26 -16.29
N PRO A 75 5.22 -27.19 -16.31
CA PRO A 75 5.25 -28.26 -17.33
C PRO A 75 4.13 -29.30 -17.14
N ILE A 76 3.54 -29.40 -15.95
CA ILE A 76 2.48 -30.36 -15.62
C ILE A 76 1.10 -29.74 -15.85
N SER A 77 0.82 -28.64 -15.17
CA SER A 77 -0.50 -27.97 -15.24
C SER A 77 -0.68 -27.14 -16.49
N GLN A 78 0.41 -26.78 -17.17
CA GLN A 78 0.45 -25.90 -18.33
C GLN A 78 -0.04 -24.47 -18.02
N LEU A 79 -0.14 -24.10 -16.74
CA LEU A 79 -0.49 -22.76 -16.30
C LEU A 79 0.75 -21.86 -16.35
N TYR A 80 0.52 -20.58 -16.62
CA TYR A 80 1.54 -19.54 -16.54
C TYR A 80 1.50 -18.87 -15.18
N GLU A 81 2.66 -18.44 -14.69
CA GLU A 81 2.84 -17.65 -13.47
C GLU A 81 3.99 -16.66 -13.70
N LEU A 82 4.15 -15.68 -12.79
CA LEU A 82 5.27 -14.74 -12.86
C LEU A 82 6.61 -15.45 -12.68
N GLY A 83 7.57 -15.10 -13.54
CA GLY A 83 8.92 -15.69 -13.54
C GLY A 83 9.89 -14.94 -12.61
N SER A 84 11.07 -15.54 -12.41
CA SER A 84 12.12 -15.00 -11.51
C SER A 84 12.69 -13.65 -11.92
N ALA A 85 12.65 -13.29 -13.22
CA ALA A 85 13.10 -11.98 -13.68
C ALA A 85 12.30 -10.83 -13.03
N VAL A 86 11.01 -11.05 -12.70
CA VAL A 86 10.21 -10.06 -11.97
C VAL A 86 10.79 -9.78 -10.58
N LEU A 87 11.24 -10.82 -9.86
CA LEU A 87 11.88 -10.65 -8.56
C LEU A 87 13.21 -9.89 -8.67
N THR A 88 13.98 -10.14 -9.72
CA THR A 88 15.23 -9.41 -9.99
C THR A 88 14.95 -7.92 -10.20
N LEU A 89 13.97 -7.60 -11.06
CA LEU A 89 13.58 -6.21 -11.33
C LEU A 89 13.04 -5.52 -10.07
N ALA A 90 12.20 -6.20 -9.30
CA ALA A 90 11.71 -5.68 -8.02
C ALA A 90 12.86 -5.43 -7.03
N GLY A 91 13.82 -6.35 -6.94
CA GLY A 91 15.01 -6.18 -6.10
C GLY A 91 15.85 -4.96 -6.49
N VAL A 92 16.05 -4.73 -7.79
CA VAL A 92 16.74 -3.52 -8.29
C VAL A 92 15.96 -2.26 -7.90
N ALA A 93 14.65 -2.24 -8.11
CA ALA A 93 13.81 -1.09 -7.78
C ALA A 93 13.85 -0.77 -6.28
N LEU A 94 13.65 -1.78 -5.42
CA LEU A 94 13.64 -1.61 -3.96
C LEU A 94 15.01 -1.18 -3.41
N ASN A 95 16.11 -1.77 -3.90
CA ASN A 95 17.45 -1.42 -3.44
C ASN A 95 17.86 0.02 -3.83
N ASN A 96 17.21 0.62 -4.83
CA ASN A 96 17.44 2.00 -5.23
C ASN A 96 16.40 2.98 -4.66
N ASP A 97 15.33 2.49 -4.02
CA ASP A 97 14.32 3.35 -3.39
C ASP A 97 14.82 3.86 -2.03
N PRO A 98 14.99 5.19 -1.84
CA PRO A 98 15.50 5.75 -0.60
C PRO A 98 14.56 5.54 0.59
N ILE A 99 13.23 5.59 0.38
CA ILE A 99 12.24 5.37 1.43
C ILE A 99 12.33 3.93 1.93
N TYR A 100 12.35 2.95 1.02
CA TYR A 100 12.50 1.54 1.37
C TYR A 100 13.77 1.28 2.19
N ARG A 101 14.90 1.84 1.74
CA ARG A 101 16.20 1.64 2.39
C ARG A 101 16.25 2.21 3.80
N GLN A 102 15.71 3.43 3.98
CA GLN A 102 15.70 4.10 5.29
C GLN A 102 14.65 3.51 6.24
N ALA A 103 13.48 3.14 5.74
CA ALA A 103 12.40 2.63 6.57
C ALA A 103 12.59 1.17 7.01
N ARG A 104 13.27 0.35 6.21
CA ARG A 104 13.41 -1.08 6.48
C ARG A 104 13.99 -1.43 7.86
N PRO A 105 15.10 -0.84 8.33
CA PRO A 105 15.64 -1.15 9.67
C PRO A 105 14.66 -0.80 10.79
N ALA A 106 14.03 0.38 10.74
CA ALA A 106 13.04 0.80 11.73
C ALA A 106 11.81 -0.11 11.75
N ALA A 107 11.32 -0.50 10.57
CA ALA A 107 10.18 -1.42 10.45
C ALA A 107 10.52 -2.80 11.02
N GLN A 108 11.72 -3.34 10.77
CA GLN A 108 12.16 -4.61 11.32
C GLN A 108 12.28 -4.56 12.86
N GLN A 109 12.83 -3.49 13.40
CA GLN A 109 12.94 -3.29 14.84
C GLN A 109 11.56 -3.23 15.51
N LEU A 110 10.64 -2.40 15.00
CA LEU A 110 9.28 -2.30 15.54
C LEU A 110 8.53 -3.63 15.47
N ALA A 111 8.63 -4.35 14.36
CA ALA A 111 7.99 -5.66 14.22
C ALA A 111 8.53 -6.68 15.23
N TRP A 112 9.83 -6.66 15.49
CA TRP A 112 10.47 -7.49 16.51
C TRP A 112 10.02 -7.13 17.93
N GLU A 113 10.05 -5.83 18.27
CA GLU A 113 9.74 -5.36 19.62
C GLU A 113 8.26 -5.54 20.00
N LEU A 114 7.36 -5.29 19.05
CA LEU A 114 5.92 -5.25 19.31
C LEU A 114 5.18 -6.53 18.89
N GLY A 115 5.80 -7.35 18.08
CA GLY A 115 5.17 -8.53 17.47
C GLY A 115 4.10 -8.20 16.44
N LEU A 116 3.84 -6.94 16.15
CA LEU A 116 2.82 -6.45 15.21
C LEU A 116 3.31 -6.44 13.77
N GLY A 117 2.40 -6.35 12.81
CA GLY A 117 2.73 -6.05 11.42
C GLY A 117 3.16 -4.60 11.27
N VAL A 118 4.26 -4.36 10.53
CA VAL A 118 4.74 -3.00 10.20
C VAL A 118 4.73 -2.82 8.70
N ASN A 119 4.13 -1.73 8.23
CA ASN A 119 4.03 -1.46 6.82
C ASN A 119 4.54 -0.05 6.51
N VAL A 120 5.09 0.12 5.30
CA VAL A 120 5.41 1.45 4.75
C VAL A 120 4.74 1.57 3.39
N SER A 121 4.10 2.70 3.17
CA SER A 121 3.41 2.99 1.92
C SER A 121 3.74 4.38 1.39
N VAL A 122 3.58 4.54 0.09
CA VAL A 122 3.63 5.81 -0.63
C VAL A 122 2.31 6.04 -1.35
N ARG A 123 2.01 7.29 -1.69
CA ARG A 123 0.82 7.61 -2.48
C ARG A 123 1.07 7.36 -3.97
N ARG A 124 0.11 6.75 -4.64
CA ARG A 124 0.07 6.57 -6.10
C ARG A 124 -1.33 6.90 -6.61
N GLY A 125 -1.51 8.12 -7.09
CA GLY A 125 -2.85 8.62 -7.43
C GLY A 125 -3.76 8.67 -6.21
N ALA A 126 -4.97 8.14 -6.32
CA ALA A 126 -5.99 8.09 -5.27
C ALA A 126 -5.81 6.92 -4.27
N GLU A 127 -4.71 6.18 -4.34
CA GLU A 127 -4.47 5.00 -3.53
C GLU A 127 -3.11 5.07 -2.84
N LEU A 128 -2.98 4.39 -1.71
CA LEU A 128 -1.68 4.05 -1.18
C LEU A 128 -1.11 2.81 -1.87
N PHE A 129 0.20 2.74 -1.95
CA PHE A 129 0.96 1.62 -2.51
C PHE A 129 1.91 1.09 -1.44
N TYR A 130 1.80 -0.19 -1.10
CA TYR A 130 2.68 -0.82 -0.11
C TYR A 130 4.09 -1.02 -0.66
N LEU A 131 5.04 -0.31 -0.09
CA LEU A 131 6.46 -0.39 -0.43
C LEU A 131 7.20 -1.42 0.41
N LEU A 132 6.80 -1.58 1.68
CA LEU A 132 7.39 -2.52 2.63
C LEU A 132 6.31 -3.14 3.50
N ASN A 133 6.46 -4.43 3.78
CA ASN A 133 5.65 -5.18 4.74
C ASN A 133 6.59 -6.07 5.57
N VAL A 134 6.57 -5.93 6.89
CA VAL A 134 7.29 -6.76 7.84
C VAL A 134 6.30 -7.35 8.83
N GLU A 135 6.27 -8.67 8.94
CA GLU A 135 5.40 -9.40 9.85
C GLU A 135 6.09 -9.62 11.20
N GLY A 136 5.50 -9.14 12.30
CA GLY A 136 5.89 -9.51 13.64
C GLY A 136 5.34 -10.89 14.03
N GLN A 137 5.75 -11.41 15.18
CA GLN A 137 5.37 -12.78 15.64
C GLN A 137 3.87 -12.93 15.90
N LEU A 138 3.19 -11.85 16.28
CA LEU A 138 1.76 -11.81 16.56
C LEU A 138 0.93 -11.31 15.37
N ALA A 139 1.58 -10.90 14.29
CA ALA A 139 0.89 -10.50 13.07
C ALA A 139 0.15 -11.70 12.46
N GLN A 140 -1.04 -11.44 11.95
CA GLN A 140 -1.71 -12.45 11.13
C GLN A 140 -0.82 -12.74 9.92
N LYS A 141 -0.36 -13.98 9.80
CA LYS A 141 0.36 -14.42 8.61
C LYS A 141 -0.59 -14.34 7.42
N SER A 142 -0.32 -13.43 6.55
CA SER A 142 -1.09 -13.21 5.33
C SER A 142 -0.14 -13.15 4.14
N TYR A 143 -0.70 -12.95 2.96
CA TYR A 143 0.11 -12.68 1.78
C TYR A 143 0.88 -11.37 1.96
N SER A 144 2.08 -11.29 1.38
CA SER A 144 2.84 -10.04 1.34
C SER A 144 1.98 -8.90 0.76
N LEU A 145 1.90 -7.81 1.49
CA LEU A 145 1.18 -6.62 1.03
C LEU A 145 1.99 -5.78 0.04
N MET A 146 3.29 -6.06 -0.10
CA MET A 146 4.16 -5.32 -1.00
C MET A 146 3.61 -5.33 -2.44
N GLY A 147 3.56 -4.15 -3.05
CA GLY A 147 2.99 -3.97 -4.39
C GLY A 147 1.47 -3.83 -4.44
N GLN A 148 0.77 -4.06 -3.34
CA GLN A 148 -0.69 -3.88 -3.28
C GLN A 148 -1.08 -2.43 -3.08
N ARG A 149 -2.36 -2.15 -3.27
CA ARG A 149 -2.96 -0.83 -3.13
C ARG A 149 -4.17 -0.90 -2.22
N ASN A 150 -4.40 0.17 -1.50
CA ASN A 150 -5.58 0.36 -0.66
C ASN A 150 -6.07 1.81 -0.74
N PRO A 151 -7.35 2.07 -0.40
CA PRO A 151 -7.92 3.41 -0.39
C PRO A 151 -7.24 4.32 0.65
N LEU A 152 -7.11 5.60 0.32
CA LEU A 152 -6.49 6.58 1.23
C LEU A 152 -7.40 6.90 2.42
N HIS A 153 -8.71 7.10 2.21
CA HIS A 153 -9.63 7.57 3.25
C HIS A 153 -9.94 6.52 4.33
N ALA A 154 -9.87 5.23 4.00
CA ALA A 154 -10.27 4.13 4.88
C ALA A 154 -9.09 3.40 5.55
N THR A 155 -7.89 3.99 5.52
CA THR A 155 -6.68 3.38 6.10
C THR A 155 -5.89 4.39 6.94
N ALA A 156 -5.27 3.95 8.02
CA ALA A 156 -4.41 4.82 8.82
C ALA A 156 -3.27 5.44 7.98
N MET A 157 -2.54 4.63 7.20
CA MET A 157 -1.47 5.15 6.32
C MET A 157 -2.01 6.12 5.28
N GLY A 158 -3.18 5.85 4.71
CA GLY A 158 -3.81 6.72 3.74
C GLY A 158 -4.16 8.09 4.34
N LYS A 159 -4.75 8.12 5.54
CA LYS A 159 -5.01 9.37 6.28
C LYS A 159 -3.71 10.13 6.56
N SER A 160 -2.63 9.45 6.97
CA SER A 160 -1.31 10.07 7.13
C SER A 160 -0.76 10.66 5.83
N LEU A 161 -0.92 9.97 4.69
CA LEU A 161 -0.48 10.44 3.37
C LEU A 161 -1.30 11.66 2.88
N LEU A 162 -2.58 11.74 3.26
CA LEU A 162 -3.45 12.86 2.90
C LEU A 162 -3.07 14.17 3.61
N LEU A 163 -2.29 14.13 4.70
CA LEU A 163 -1.76 15.34 5.33
C LEU A 163 -0.84 16.15 4.40
N GLY A 164 -0.24 15.51 3.39
CA GLY A 164 0.57 16.16 2.36
C GLY A 164 -0.23 16.81 1.23
N THR A 165 -1.58 16.94 1.38
CA THR A 165 -2.46 17.50 0.35
C THR A 165 -3.38 18.57 0.93
N THR A 166 -3.82 19.50 0.10
CA THR A 166 -4.87 20.48 0.44
C THR A 166 -6.25 19.84 0.38
N ALA A 167 -7.25 20.47 0.99
CA ALA A 167 -8.64 20.01 0.92
C ALA A 167 -9.18 19.93 -0.53
N GLY A 168 -8.80 20.90 -1.39
CA GLY A 168 -9.15 20.88 -2.81
C GLY A 168 -8.56 19.69 -3.55
N GLU A 169 -7.25 19.43 -3.35
CA GLU A 169 -6.58 18.26 -3.93
C GLU A 169 -7.18 16.94 -3.43
N ARG A 170 -7.59 16.86 -2.16
CA ARG A 170 -8.27 15.68 -1.62
C ARG A 170 -9.61 15.43 -2.28
N ALA A 171 -10.41 16.48 -2.49
CA ALA A 171 -11.69 16.37 -3.17
C ALA A 171 -11.54 15.90 -4.62
N GLU A 172 -10.56 16.42 -5.35
CA GLU A 172 -10.25 15.96 -6.71
C GLU A 172 -9.74 14.50 -6.71
N LEU A 173 -8.89 14.14 -5.75
CA LEU A 173 -8.24 12.85 -5.65
C LEU A 173 -9.20 11.71 -5.29
N LEU A 174 -10.10 11.96 -4.32
CA LEU A 174 -11.00 10.95 -3.76
C LEU A 174 -12.36 10.91 -4.47
N GLY A 175 -12.68 11.94 -5.27
CA GLY A 175 -13.98 12.06 -5.94
C GLY A 175 -15.07 12.61 -5.01
N PRO A 176 -16.33 12.64 -5.49
CA PRO A 176 -17.46 13.21 -4.75
C PRO A 176 -17.94 12.30 -3.62
N ASP A 177 -18.63 12.91 -2.65
CA ASP A 177 -19.36 12.15 -1.62
C ASP A 177 -20.54 11.35 -2.22
N PRO A 178 -20.90 10.19 -1.65
CA PRO A 178 -20.18 9.53 -0.56
C PRO A 178 -18.93 8.80 -1.08
N LEU A 179 -17.86 8.82 -0.28
CA LEU A 179 -16.67 8.00 -0.51
C LEU A 179 -17.03 6.51 -0.37
N GLU A 180 -16.25 5.64 -0.99
CA GLU A 180 -16.49 4.19 -0.96
C GLU A 180 -16.51 3.65 0.49
N SER A 181 -17.56 2.88 0.81
CA SER A 181 -17.73 2.25 2.13
C SER A 181 -17.27 0.79 2.08
N PHE A 182 -16.38 0.41 2.99
CA PHE A 182 -15.88 -0.97 3.14
C PHE A 182 -16.52 -1.66 4.34
N THR A 183 -16.85 -0.90 5.37
CA THR A 183 -17.55 -1.36 6.58
C THR A 183 -18.51 -0.26 7.05
N THR A 184 -19.26 -0.56 8.10
CA THR A 184 -20.13 0.45 8.74
C THR A 184 -19.34 1.54 9.49
N ARG A 185 -18.02 1.38 9.65
CA ARG A 185 -17.14 2.35 10.32
C ARG A 185 -16.33 3.20 9.35
N THR A 186 -16.39 2.92 8.06
CA THR A 186 -15.67 3.71 7.05
C THR A 186 -16.13 5.17 7.07
N ILE A 187 -15.17 6.09 7.07
CA ILE A 187 -15.45 7.52 6.83
C ILE A 187 -15.87 7.69 5.37
N THR A 188 -17.09 8.18 5.13
CA THR A 188 -17.67 8.25 3.79
C THR A 188 -17.97 9.66 3.31
N THR A 189 -17.60 10.70 4.08
CA THR A 189 -17.77 12.09 3.69
C THR A 189 -16.49 12.89 3.82
N HIS A 190 -16.29 13.85 2.93
CA HIS A 190 -15.15 14.77 3.02
C HIS A 190 -15.15 15.55 4.33
N GLU A 191 -16.31 15.99 4.83
CA GLU A 191 -16.42 16.73 6.09
C GLU A 191 -15.85 15.90 7.26
N ALA A 192 -16.26 14.64 7.40
CA ALA A 192 -15.77 13.76 8.46
C ALA A 192 -14.28 13.44 8.30
N LEU A 193 -13.82 13.28 7.04
CA LEU A 193 -12.42 13.06 6.75
C LEU A 193 -11.55 14.27 7.13
N GLU A 194 -11.97 15.50 6.81
CA GLU A 194 -11.25 16.73 7.18
C GLU A 194 -11.17 16.91 8.71
N ALA A 195 -12.26 16.60 9.43
CA ALA A 195 -12.25 16.61 10.90
C ALA A 195 -11.23 15.60 11.47
N GLU A 196 -11.19 14.38 10.93
CA GLU A 196 -10.20 13.37 11.32
C GLU A 196 -8.77 13.83 10.98
N LEU A 197 -8.53 14.36 9.78
CA LEU A 197 -7.21 14.82 9.36
C LEU A 197 -6.70 16.00 10.22
N SER A 198 -7.59 16.88 10.66
CA SER A 198 -7.24 17.94 11.61
C SER A 198 -6.74 17.37 12.95
N ALA A 199 -7.45 16.37 13.49
CA ALA A 199 -7.01 15.68 14.70
C ALA A 199 -5.69 14.91 14.49
N VAL A 200 -5.49 14.29 13.31
CA VAL A 200 -4.23 13.62 12.94
C VAL A 200 -3.07 14.62 12.90
N ALA A 201 -3.28 15.81 12.34
CA ALA A 201 -2.26 16.85 12.28
C ALA A 201 -1.82 17.32 13.68
N GLU A 202 -2.76 17.41 14.64
CA GLU A 202 -2.48 17.81 16.02
C GLU A 202 -1.73 16.74 16.81
N ARG A 203 -2.16 15.46 16.72
CA ARG A 203 -1.56 14.35 17.49
C ARG A 203 -0.34 13.71 16.83
N GLY A 204 -0.11 13.95 15.51
CA GLY A 204 1.03 13.45 14.74
C GLY A 204 0.87 12.04 14.18
N TYR A 205 -0.22 11.34 14.47
CA TYR A 205 -0.50 10.00 13.94
C TYR A 205 -1.99 9.82 13.62
N SER A 206 -2.29 8.92 12.74
CA SER A 206 -3.65 8.49 12.38
C SER A 206 -3.94 7.10 12.91
N THR A 207 -5.21 6.82 13.18
CA THR A 207 -5.71 5.49 13.54
C THR A 207 -6.73 5.01 12.51
N GLU A 208 -6.91 3.72 12.39
CA GLU A 208 -7.96 3.05 11.65
C GLU A 208 -8.44 1.87 12.48
N VAL A 209 -9.72 1.82 12.80
CA VAL A 209 -10.33 0.77 13.59
C VAL A 209 -11.53 0.21 12.83
N GLU A 210 -11.31 -0.90 12.13
CA GLU A 210 -12.35 -1.57 11.35
C GLU A 210 -12.96 -0.72 10.20
N GLU A 211 -12.27 0.31 9.74
CA GLU A 211 -12.76 1.14 8.63
C GLU A 211 -12.59 0.44 7.27
N LEU A 212 -11.48 -0.27 7.04
CA LEU A 212 -11.23 -1.03 5.84
C LEU A 212 -11.72 -2.48 5.94
N ALA A 213 -11.52 -3.12 7.10
CA ALA A 213 -11.87 -4.52 7.31
C ALA A 213 -12.13 -4.79 8.80
N LEU A 214 -13.19 -5.55 9.07
CA LEU A 214 -13.57 -5.92 10.44
C LEU A 214 -12.48 -6.76 11.13
N GLY A 215 -12.38 -6.62 12.44
CA GLY A 215 -11.46 -7.36 13.30
C GLY A 215 -10.01 -6.86 13.28
N ARG A 216 -9.72 -5.73 12.63
CA ARG A 216 -8.38 -5.16 12.50
C ARG A 216 -8.34 -3.70 12.92
N ALA A 217 -7.16 -3.28 13.39
CA ALA A 217 -6.86 -1.88 13.59
C ALA A 217 -5.42 -1.57 13.20
N CYS A 218 -5.18 -0.31 12.87
CA CYS A 218 -3.89 0.22 12.47
C CYS A 218 -3.66 1.58 13.11
N ILE A 219 -2.39 1.91 13.34
CA ILE A 219 -1.93 3.24 13.70
C ILE A 219 -0.76 3.60 12.81
N ALA A 220 -0.71 4.83 12.29
CA ALA A 220 0.30 5.24 11.31
C ALA A 220 0.77 6.67 11.52
N ALA A 221 2.00 6.97 11.10
CA ALA A 221 2.55 8.32 11.10
C ALA A 221 3.12 8.68 9.71
N PRO A 222 3.05 9.97 9.33
CA PRO A 222 3.59 10.46 8.07
C PRO A 222 5.12 10.54 8.14
N ILE A 223 5.79 10.15 7.05
CA ILE A 223 7.23 10.32 6.86
C ILE A 223 7.43 11.53 5.95
N LYS A 224 8.23 12.48 6.42
CA LYS A 224 8.56 13.72 5.69
C LYS A 224 9.95 13.66 5.09
N ASP A 225 10.13 14.33 3.97
CA ASP A 225 11.43 14.49 3.33
C ASP A 225 12.13 15.82 3.74
N HIS A 226 13.25 16.11 3.10
CA HIS A 226 14.05 17.32 3.34
C HIS A 226 13.31 18.64 3.07
N THR A 227 12.21 18.63 2.35
CA THR A 227 11.34 19.80 2.12
C THR A 227 10.27 19.96 3.19
N GLY A 228 10.06 18.92 4.01
CA GLY A 228 8.96 18.84 4.98
C GLY A 228 7.66 18.27 4.37
N GLU A 229 7.68 17.87 3.10
CA GLU A 229 6.52 17.24 2.46
C GLU A 229 6.35 15.78 2.93
N VAL A 230 5.09 15.36 3.05
CA VAL A 230 4.74 13.97 3.37
C VAL A 230 4.89 13.13 2.12
N ILE A 231 5.91 12.27 2.09
CA ILE A 231 6.25 11.42 0.94
C ILE A 231 5.90 9.94 1.15
N ALA A 232 5.75 9.52 2.41
CA ALA A 232 5.42 8.15 2.79
C ALA A 232 4.67 8.12 4.12
N ALA A 233 4.20 6.94 4.52
CA ALA A 233 3.67 6.68 5.85
C ALA A 233 4.16 5.32 6.35
N ILE A 234 4.40 5.21 7.67
CA ILE A 234 4.71 3.95 8.36
C ILE A 234 3.59 3.60 9.32
N SER A 235 3.25 2.32 9.46
CA SER A 235 2.16 1.87 10.33
C SER A 235 2.48 0.63 11.12
N LEU A 236 1.79 0.50 12.27
CA LEU A 236 1.61 -0.74 13.01
C LEU A 236 0.21 -1.28 12.72
N SER A 237 0.08 -2.57 12.50
CA SER A 237 -1.20 -3.22 12.19
C SER A 237 -1.34 -4.56 12.91
N GLY A 238 -2.56 -4.90 13.27
CA GLY A 238 -2.86 -6.17 13.93
C GLY A 238 -4.35 -6.45 14.07
N ALA A 239 -4.69 -7.63 14.62
CA ALA A 239 -6.04 -7.88 15.08
C ALA A 239 -6.38 -6.94 16.26
N LEU A 240 -7.66 -6.59 16.44
CA LEU A 240 -8.09 -5.68 17.52
C LEU A 240 -7.52 -6.08 18.89
N SER A 241 -7.61 -7.38 19.24
CA SER A 241 -7.11 -7.91 20.49
C SER A 241 -5.58 -7.89 20.63
N THR A 242 -4.85 -7.84 19.51
CA THR A 242 -3.38 -7.88 19.52
C THR A 242 -2.79 -6.48 19.56
N ILE A 243 -3.33 -5.55 18.77
CA ILE A 243 -2.86 -4.17 18.77
C ILE A 243 -3.40 -3.39 19.98
N ALA A 244 -4.64 -3.70 20.45
CA ALA A 244 -5.31 -3.15 21.64
C ALA A 244 -5.18 -1.62 21.71
N LEU A 245 -5.66 -0.92 20.67
CA LEU A 245 -5.51 0.55 20.56
C LEU A 245 -6.22 1.27 21.70
N ASP A 246 -7.34 0.77 22.21
CA ASP A 246 -8.08 1.30 23.34
C ASP A 246 -7.23 1.45 24.61
N GLU A 247 -6.24 0.58 24.80
CA GLU A 247 -5.33 0.60 25.95
C GLU A 247 -3.94 1.17 25.63
N ARG A 248 -3.50 1.04 24.37
CA ARG A 248 -2.10 1.26 23.97
C ARG A 248 -1.90 2.41 22.98
N GLU A 249 -2.96 3.11 22.56
CA GLU A 249 -2.89 4.13 21.51
C GLU A 249 -1.79 5.16 21.77
N ALA A 250 -1.77 5.77 22.94
CA ALA A 250 -0.79 6.81 23.28
C ALA A 250 0.66 6.30 23.25
N LYS A 251 0.90 5.03 23.63
CA LYS A 251 2.23 4.42 23.56
C LYS A 251 2.62 4.12 22.12
N LEU A 252 1.75 3.45 21.38
CA LEU A 252 2.01 3.07 19.99
C LEU A 252 2.09 4.32 19.09
N GLY A 253 1.29 5.35 19.37
CA GLY A 253 1.35 6.65 18.70
C GLY A 253 2.72 7.31 18.81
N ARG A 254 3.28 7.37 20.02
CA ARG A 254 4.65 7.88 20.20
C ARG A 254 5.69 7.06 19.45
N MET A 255 5.64 5.74 19.56
CA MET A 255 6.61 4.85 18.92
C MET A 255 6.57 4.96 17.38
N ILE A 256 5.37 5.07 16.80
CA ILE A 256 5.25 5.17 15.34
C ILE A 256 5.66 6.54 14.83
N VAL A 257 5.41 7.61 15.57
CA VAL A 257 5.89 8.97 15.25
C VAL A 257 7.42 9.03 15.32
N GLU A 258 8.02 8.51 16.42
CA GLU A 258 9.48 8.45 16.56
C GLU A 258 10.14 7.66 15.41
N ALA A 259 9.52 6.56 15.00
CA ALA A 259 10.01 5.78 13.86
C ALA A 259 9.87 6.54 12.52
N ALA A 260 8.76 7.23 12.30
CA ALA A 260 8.54 8.05 11.11
C ALA A 260 9.56 9.19 11.05
N ASP A 261 9.80 9.88 12.17
CA ASP A 261 10.78 10.95 12.28
C ASP A 261 12.21 10.45 12.02
N ALA A 262 12.58 9.30 12.59
CA ALA A 262 13.90 8.70 12.35
C ALA A 262 14.12 8.36 10.88
N VAL A 263 13.10 7.86 10.18
CA VAL A 263 13.14 7.63 8.73
C VAL A 263 13.24 8.96 7.98
N GLY A 264 12.46 9.96 8.36
CA GLY A 264 12.50 11.31 7.78
C GLY A 264 13.87 11.96 7.90
N VAL A 265 14.51 11.88 9.06
CA VAL A 265 15.89 12.35 9.27
C VAL A 265 16.87 11.64 8.33
N GLY A 266 16.72 10.33 8.15
CA GLY A 266 17.50 9.56 7.17
C GLY A 266 17.26 9.96 5.72
N LEU A 267 16.12 10.61 5.43
CA LEU A 267 15.76 11.19 4.13
C LEU A 267 16.09 12.70 4.02
N GLY A 268 16.76 13.25 5.04
CA GLY A 268 17.22 14.64 5.05
C GLY A 268 16.23 15.64 5.67
N TYR A 269 15.17 15.16 6.35
CA TYR A 269 14.27 16.05 7.11
C TYR A 269 15.02 16.66 8.30
N LEU A 270 15.08 17.99 8.34
CA LEU A 270 15.73 18.77 9.40
C LEU A 270 14.74 19.69 10.16
N GLY A 271 13.45 19.50 9.92
CA GLY A 271 12.40 20.26 10.61
C GLY A 271 12.21 19.82 12.08
N PRO A 272 11.29 20.45 12.80
CA PRO A 272 10.99 20.07 14.18
C PRO A 272 10.48 18.63 14.22
N VAL A 273 11.19 17.82 14.99
CA VAL A 273 10.75 16.44 15.33
C VAL A 273 9.57 16.57 16.27
N HIS A 274 8.53 15.79 16.05
CA HIS A 274 7.35 15.83 16.90
C HIS A 274 7.71 15.34 18.31
N THR A 275 7.87 16.28 19.25
CA THR A 275 8.10 15.93 20.65
C THR A 275 6.72 15.80 21.30
N PRO A 276 6.28 14.57 21.66
CA PRO A 276 4.99 14.40 22.31
C PRO A 276 4.96 15.22 23.62
N SER A 277 3.92 16.01 23.79
CA SER A 277 3.70 16.77 25.02
C SER A 277 3.82 15.82 26.20
N ARG A 278 4.74 16.10 27.15
CA ARG A 278 4.82 15.38 28.39
C ARG A 278 3.47 15.51 29.09
N VAL A 279 2.76 14.42 29.22
CA VAL A 279 1.64 14.35 30.16
C VAL A 279 2.26 14.55 31.54
N VAL A 280 2.08 15.74 32.10
CA VAL A 280 2.41 16.00 33.48
C VAL A 280 1.44 15.16 34.30
N SER A 281 1.97 14.16 34.99
CA SER A 281 1.27 13.29 35.94
C SER A 281 0.81 14.07 37.16
#